data_1bb9294034452d6f9f132733904eaf30
#
_entry.id   1bb9294034452d6f9f132733904eaf30
#
_cell.length_a   1.000
_cell.length_b   1.000
_cell.length_c   1.000
_cell.angle_alpha   90.00
_cell.angle_beta   90.00
_cell.angle_gamma   90.00
#
_symmetry.space_group_name_H-M   'P 1'
#
loop_
_entity.id
_entity.type
_entity.pdbx_description
1 polymer ?
#
loop_
_entity_poly.entity_id
_entity_poly.type
_entity_poly.pdbx_seq_one_letter_code
_entity_poly.pdbx_strand_id
1 'polypeptide(L)'
;MNKISFLLIALFIAGCGKDFNSVVDVPVANFQVSAVGTPNSYNFNPADSAIILNISFASIDGVDAVFCDIYGPNNKLLNTGHIDLLDNGNISENGDSVSGDDAFSGKYYMSSFFVNGNYNVLYYAALQDGSEKQVAQQIIKYNNGQSNIAPVISNLVMPDTVQFNQSFTFSVRASDPNGAADIAQVYYELFKPDGSQIVNSQGISKFPLSDSGDTASSGDATANDGVYTNKLSFPAGAGLPSGDWVFKFHAVDAGSKLSNELSKTVTVK
;
A
#
# COMPACT_ATOMS: atom_id res chain seq x y z
N MET A 1 -87.64 10.06 -24.66
CA MET A 1 -87.28 10.21 -23.25
C MET A 1 -86.48 8.97 -22.84
N ASN A 2 -85.14 9.01 -22.93
CA ASN A 2 -84.27 7.88 -22.62
C ASN A 2 -83.81 7.98 -21.15
N LYS A 3 -84.10 6.98 -20.38
CA LYS A 3 -83.62 6.85 -19.01
C LYS A 3 -82.26 6.13 -19.05
N ILE A 4 -81.20 6.84 -18.72
CA ILE A 4 -79.87 6.27 -18.52
C ILE A 4 -79.77 5.79 -17.09
N SER A 5 -79.60 4.46 -16.92
CA SER A 5 -79.44 3.80 -15.62
C SER A 5 -77.93 3.81 -15.30
N PHE A 6 -77.55 4.50 -14.21
CA PHE A 6 -76.14 4.51 -13.74
C PHE A 6 -75.95 3.25 -12.87
N LEU A 7 -75.11 2.35 -13.35
CA LEU A 7 -74.64 1.19 -12.60
C LEU A 7 -73.42 1.59 -11.76
N LEU A 8 -73.58 1.65 -10.44
CA LEU A 8 -72.51 1.95 -9.49
C LEU A 8 -71.73 0.66 -9.20
N ILE A 9 -70.53 0.52 -9.77
CA ILE A 9 -69.59 -0.58 -9.48
C ILE A 9 -68.79 -0.20 -8.23
N ALA A 10 -69.12 -0.85 -7.10
CA ALA A 10 -68.34 -0.76 -5.86
C ALA A 10 -67.06 -1.64 -6.00
N LEU A 11 -65.90 -1.02 -6.13
CA LEU A 11 -64.60 -1.70 -6.17
C LEU A 11 -64.17 -2.00 -4.71
N PHE A 12 -64.29 -3.24 -4.27
CA PHE A 12 -63.68 -3.70 -3.02
C PHE A 12 -62.17 -3.82 -3.21
N ILE A 13 -61.40 -2.88 -2.64
CA ILE A 13 -59.98 -3.02 -2.52
C ILE A 13 -59.71 -3.89 -1.28
N ALA A 14 -59.48 -5.20 -1.50
CA ALA A 14 -58.94 -6.07 -0.47
C ALA A 14 -57.47 -5.68 -0.27
N GLY A 15 -57.19 -4.81 0.68
CA GLY A 15 -55.83 -4.52 1.15
C GLY A 15 -55.30 -5.78 1.83
N CYS A 16 -54.34 -6.46 1.17
CA CYS A 16 -53.51 -7.48 1.80
C CYS A 16 -52.60 -6.76 2.80
N GLY A 17 -53.04 -6.71 4.07
CA GLY A 17 -52.14 -6.34 5.16
C GLY A 17 -51.03 -7.39 5.27
N LYS A 18 -49.83 -7.11 4.76
CA LYS A 18 -48.65 -7.85 5.16
C LYS A 18 -48.31 -7.36 6.58
N ASP A 19 -48.61 -8.20 7.56
CA ASP A 19 -48.05 -8.03 8.89
C ASP A 19 -46.53 -8.18 8.81
N PHE A 20 -45.81 -7.09 8.89
CA PHE A 20 -44.35 -7.06 9.02
C PHE A 20 -43.92 -7.39 10.48
N ASN A 21 -44.49 -8.45 11.07
CA ASN A 21 -44.16 -8.89 12.42
C ASN A 21 -42.84 -9.67 12.50
N SER A 22 -41.95 -9.58 11.49
CA SER A 22 -40.62 -10.18 11.50
C SER A 22 -39.56 -9.28 10.93
N VAL A 23 -39.68 -7.96 11.12
CA VAL A 23 -38.49 -7.09 11.03
C VAL A 23 -37.73 -7.33 12.33
N VAL A 24 -36.73 -8.18 12.27
CA VAL A 24 -35.70 -8.20 13.29
C VAL A 24 -34.99 -6.88 13.13
N ASP A 25 -35.23 -5.92 14.03
CA ASP A 25 -34.39 -4.74 14.17
C ASP A 25 -33.01 -5.26 14.57
N VAL A 26 -32.11 -5.38 13.58
CA VAL A 26 -30.69 -5.62 13.86
C VAL A 26 -30.23 -4.40 14.64
N PRO A 27 -29.75 -4.55 15.87
CA PRO A 27 -29.27 -3.42 16.65
C PRO A 27 -28.22 -2.66 15.82
N VAL A 28 -28.42 -1.37 15.61
CA VAL A 28 -27.40 -0.54 14.97
C VAL A 28 -26.22 -0.53 15.93
N ALA A 29 -25.07 -1.05 15.50
CA ALA A 29 -23.86 -1.04 16.28
C ALA A 29 -23.51 0.41 16.63
N ASN A 30 -23.45 0.72 17.92
CA ASN A 30 -23.15 2.05 18.45
C ASN A 30 -21.85 1.98 19.24
N PHE A 31 -20.75 1.71 18.53
CA PHE A 31 -19.41 1.68 19.14
C PHE A 31 -18.67 3.00 18.86
N GLN A 32 -17.77 3.35 19.77
CA GLN A 32 -16.93 4.53 19.66
C GLN A 32 -15.51 4.20 20.09
N VAL A 33 -14.56 4.35 19.17
CA VAL A 33 -13.13 4.26 19.49
C VAL A 33 -12.72 5.48 20.33
N SER A 34 -12.07 5.24 21.47
CA SER A 34 -11.55 6.27 22.36
C SER A 34 -10.05 6.51 22.18
N ALA A 35 -9.29 5.44 21.91
CA ALA A 35 -7.85 5.53 21.69
C ALA A 35 -7.34 4.39 20.81
N VAL A 36 -6.24 4.65 20.10
CA VAL A 36 -5.41 3.64 19.48
C VAL A 36 -4.05 3.66 20.17
N GLY A 37 -3.57 2.50 20.53
CA GLY A 37 -2.39 2.39 21.36
C GLY A 37 -1.08 2.73 20.68
N THR A 38 -0.10 2.81 21.50
CA THR A 38 1.32 3.02 21.15
C THR A 38 2.04 1.69 21.14
N PRO A 39 3.18 1.58 20.42
CA PRO A 39 4.09 2.67 20.07
C PRO A 39 3.90 3.21 18.64
N ASN A 40 4.20 4.50 18.44
CA ASN A 40 4.32 5.09 17.10
C ASN A 40 5.68 4.75 16.44
N SER A 41 6.62 4.19 17.21
CA SER A 41 7.91 3.70 16.73
C SER A 41 8.35 2.48 17.51
N TYR A 42 9.00 1.54 16.83
CA TYR A 42 9.53 0.33 17.43
C TYR A 42 10.93 0.03 16.88
N ASN A 43 11.91 -0.08 17.79
CA ASN A 43 13.25 -0.56 17.45
C ASN A 43 13.33 -2.04 17.80
N PHE A 44 13.70 -2.87 16.84
CA PHE A 44 13.81 -4.31 17.03
C PHE A 44 14.76 -4.64 18.20
N ASN A 45 14.28 -5.47 19.08
CA ASN A 45 15.06 -6.02 20.18
C ASN A 45 14.94 -7.56 20.14
N PRO A 46 16.04 -8.30 19.90
CA PRO A 46 15.97 -9.77 19.83
C PRO A 46 15.57 -10.43 21.15
N ALA A 47 15.75 -9.75 22.29
CA ALA A 47 15.33 -10.25 23.60
C ALA A 47 13.82 -10.07 23.84
N ASP A 48 13.19 -9.13 23.15
CA ASP A 48 11.75 -8.88 23.19
C ASP A 48 11.32 -8.34 21.82
N SER A 49 10.95 -9.25 20.95
CA SER A 49 10.55 -8.93 19.57
C SER A 49 9.05 -8.64 19.44
N ALA A 50 8.28 -8.76 20.52
CA ALA A 50 6.84 -8.54 20.49
C ALA A 50 6.51 -7.04 20.51
N ILE A 51 5.65 -6.62 19.57
CA ILE A 51 4.96 -5.34 19.64
C ILE A 51 3.54 -5.57 20.15
N ILE A 52 3.10 -4.78 21.10
CA ILE A 52 1.72 -4.79 21.58
C ILE A 52 0.93 -3.78 20.78
N LEU A 53 -0.11 -4.28 20.12
CA LEU A 53 -1.09 -3.51 19.38
C LEU A 53 -2.34 -3.42 20.22
N ASN A 54 -2.85 -2.23 20.46
CA ASN A 54 -4.07 -2.07 21.24
C ASN A 54 -4.98 -0.98 20.70
N ILE A 55 -6.27 -1.12 21.00
CA ILE A 55 -7.32 -0.16 20.71
C ILE A 55 -8.30 -0.16 21.87
N SER A 56 -8.75 1.02 22.29
CA SER A 56 -9.74 1.17 23.33
C SER A 56 -11.02 1.78 22.79
N PHE A 57 -12.14 1.38 23.39
CA PHE A 57 -13.45 1.89 23.03
C PHE A 57 -14.05 2.67 24.22
N ALA A 58 -14.84 3.69 23.92
CA ALA A 58 -15.71 4.35 24.88
C ALA A 58 -17.09 3.65 24.94
N SER A 59 -17.44 2.88 23.92
CA SER A 59 -18.59 1.99 23.84
C SER A 59 -18.30 0.91 22.82
N ILE A 60 -18.64 -0.33 23.11
CA ILE A 60 -18.50 -1.52 22.26
C ILE A 60 -19.84 -2.13 21.86
N ASP A 61 -20.92 -1.41 21.99
CA ASP A 61 -22.27 -1.92 21.70
C ASP A 61 -22.36 -2.45 20.25
N GLY A 62 -22.74 -3.72 20.09
CA GLY A 62 -22.86 -4.37 18.80
C GLY A 62 -21.54 -4.88 18.20
N VAL A 63 -20.43 -4.80 18.91
CA VAL A 63 -19.13 -5.39 18.53
C VAL A 63 -19.09 -6.82 19.06
N ASP A 64 -18.69 -7.76 18.20
CA ASP A 64 -18.54 -9.20 18.50
C ASP A 64 -17.06 -9.57 18.70
N ALA A 65 -16.20 -9.01 17.85
CA ALA A 65 -14.75 -9.23 17.93
C ALA A 65 -13.97 -8.00 17.45
N VAL A 66 -12.72 -7.88 17.93
CA VAL A 66 -11.79 -6.84 17.52
C VAL A 66 -10.51 -7.51 17.03
N PHE A 67 -9.99 -7.04 15.90
CA PHE A 67 -8.76 -7.58 15.32
C PHE A 67 -8.01 -6.51 14.52
N CYS A 68 -6.79 -6.82 14.11
CA CYS A 68 -6.04 -5.93 13.23
C CYS A 68 -5.20 -6.68 12.20
N ASP A 69 -4.78 -5.93 11.17
CA ASP A 69 -3.85 -6.37 10.13
C ASP A 69 -2.66 -5.41 10.06
N ILE A 70 -1.46 -5.96 9.80
CA ILE A 70 -0.23 -5.19 9.65
C ILE A 70 0.25 -5.26 8.20
N TYR A 71 0.48 -4.08 7.62
CA TYR A 71 1.05 -3.92 6.29
C TYR A 71 2.44 -3.30 6.38
N GLY A 72 3.39 -3.91 5.69
CA GLY A 72 4.76 -3.40 5.57
C GLY A 72 4.87 -2.13 4.71
N PRO A 73 6.06 -1.52 4.61
CA PRO A 73 6.28 -0.29 3.83
C PRO A 73 5.92 -0.41 2.35
N ASN A 74 5.96 -1.62 1.78
CA ASN A 74 5.55 -1.93 0.40
C ASN A 74 4.06 -2.26 0.26
N ASN A 75 3.25 -1.95 1.26
CA ASN A 75 1.82 -2.25 1.35
C ASN A 75 1.48 -3.75 1.27
N LYS A 76 2.43 -4.61 1.63
CA LYS A 76 2.22 -6.06 1.69
C LYS A 76 1.71 -6.45 3.08
N LEU A 77 0.63 -7.23 3.13
CA LEU A 77 0.14 -7.84 4.36
C LEU A 77 1.20 -8.80 4.93
N LEU A 78 1.48 -8.68 6.23
CA LEU A 78 2.52 -9.45 6.91
C LEU A 78 1.98 -10.64 7.72
N ASN A 79 0.77 -10.50 8.28
CA ASN A 79 0.11 -11.57 9.02
C ASN A 79 -0.60 -12.54 8.05
N THR A 80 -0.63 -13.83 8.41
CA THR A 80 -1.27 -14.88 7.60
C THR A 80 -2.76 -15.07 7.90
N GLY A 81 -3.24 -14.50 9.01
CA GLY A 81 -4.63 -14.40 9.45
C GLY A 81 -4.72 -13.16 10.29
N HIS A 82 -5.91 -12.68 10.60
CA HIS A 82 -6.08 -11.51 11.46
C HIS A 82 -5.39 -11.74 12.81
N ILE A 83 -4.91 -10.65 13.40
CA ILE A 83 -4.36 -10.63 14.76
C ILE A 83 -5.53 -10.29 15.69
N ASP A 84 -6.00 -11.27 16.42
CA ASP A 84 -7.08 -11.07 17.39
C ASP A 84 -6.60 -10.15 18.52
N LEU A 85 -7.44 -9.19 18.86
CA LEU A 85 -7.24 -8.29 19.98
C LEU A 85 -8.24 -8.65 21.06
N LEU A 86 -7.74 -8.93 22.26
CA LEU A 86 -8.53 -9.47 23.37
C LEU A 86 -8.49 -8.53 24.56
N ASP A 87 -9.62 -8.46 25.27
CA ASP A 87 -9.80 -7.76 26.55
C ASP A 87 -10.03 -8.83 27.66
N ASN A 88 -8.95 -9.53 28.06
CA ASN A 88 -9.02 -10.70 28.94
C ASN A 88 -8.08 -10.65 30.15
N GLY A 89 -7.31 -9.56 30.31
CA GLY A 89 -6.36 -9.38 31.40
C GLY A 89 -5.11 -10.27 31.30
N ASN A 90 -4.82 -10.86 30.12
CA ASN A 90 -3.67 -11.76 29.96
C ASN A 90 -2.47 -11.03 29.37
N ILE A 91 -1.73 -10.32 30.20
CA ILE A 91 -0.57 -9.52 29.79
C ILE A 91 0.54 -10.37 29.14
N SER A 92 0.66 -11.64 29.54
CA SER A 92 1.72 -12.52 29.05
C SER A 92 1.43 -13.00 27.61
N GLU A 93 0.17 -13.23 27.26
CA GLU A 93 -0.23 -13.79 25.98
C GLU A 93 -0.49 -12.69 24.93
N ASN A 94 -1.30 -11.71 25.25
CA ASN A 94 -1.74 -10.69 24.31
C ASN A 94 -1.38 -9.24 24.69
N GLY A 95 -0.86 -9.01 25.91
CA GLY A 95 -0.48 -7.67 26.36
C GLY A 95 -1.59 -6.90 27.07
N ASP A 96 -2.75 -7.49 27.23
CA ASP A 96 -3.84 -6.90 27.99
C ASP A 96 -3.59 -6.99 29.50
N SER A 97 -3.77 -5.88 30.21
CA SER A 97 -3.47 -5.79 31.65
C SER A 97 -4.70 -5.88 32.54
N VAL A 98 -5.89 -5.57 32.03
CA VAL A 98 -7.11 -5.47 32.82
C VAL A 98 -8.28 -6.02 32.00
N SER A 99 -8.86 -7.13 32.42
CA SER A 99 -10.02 -7.72 31.76
C SER A 99 -11.27 -6.86 31.88
N GLY A 100 -11.97 -6.63 30.79
CA GLY A 100 -13.27 -5.97 30.77
C GLY A 100 -13.21 -4.45 30.94
N ASP A 101 -12.12 -3.82 30.50
CA ASP A 101 -11.97 -2.36 30.53
C ASP A 101 -12.13 -1.71 29.15
N ASP A 102 -12.65 -2.47 28.18
CA ASP A 102 -12.86 -2.07 26.78
C ASP A 102 -11.54 -1.70 26.04
N ALA A 103 -10.38 -2.12 26.55
CA ALA A 103 -9.09 -2.00 25.91
C ALA A 103 -8.64 -3.37 25.38
N PHE A 104 -8.65 -3.52 24.08
CA PHE A 104 -8.33 -4.76 23.37
C PHE A 104 -6.87 -4.76 22.94
N SER A 105 -6.14 -5.82 23.25
CA SER A 105 -4.71 -5.93 22.94
C SER A 105 -4.35 -7.24 22.25
N GLY A 106 -3.32 -7.20 21.41
CA GLY A 106 -2.74 -8.37 20.75
C GLY A 106 -1.24 -8.19 20.53
N LYS A 107 -0.50 -9.29 20.45
CA LYS A 107 0.93 -9.30 20.18
C LYS A 107 1.24 -9.67 18.75
N TYR A 108 2.16 -8.95 18.15
CA TYR A 108 2.78 -9.32 16.89
C TYR A 108 4.30 -9.34 17.04
N TYR A 109 4.94 -10.38 16.49
CA TYR A 109 6.38 -10.54 16.61
C TYR A 109 7.08 -9.97 15.39
N MET A 110 7.84 -8.90 15.60
CA MET A 110 8.68 -8.27 14.59
C MET A 110 9.95 -9.09 14.34
N SER A 111 10.58 -8.90 13.20
CA SER A 111 11.78 -9.66 12.81
C SER A 111 12.86 -8.71 12.30
N SER A 112 14.13 -8.99 12.63
CA SER A 112 15.29 -8.28 12.08
C SER A 112 15.40 -8.36 10.55
N PHE A 113 14.68 -9.30 9.92
CA PHE A 113 14.58 -9.41 8.46
C PHE A 113 13.52 -8.50 7.85
N PHE A 114 12.68 -7.88 8.67
CA PHE A 114 11.73 -6.89 8.18
C PHE A 114 12.48 -5.59 7.87
N VAL A 115 12.10 -4.95 6.75
CA VAL A 115 12.75 -3.71 6.31
C VAL A 115 12.41 -2.53 7.22
N ASN A 116 13.29 -1.57 7.29
CA ASN A 116 13.03 -0.31 7.98
C ASN A 116 11.93 0.47 7.25
N GLY A 117 11.10 1.18 7.98
CA GLY A 117 10.07 2.02 7.38
C GLY A 117 8.79 2.13 8.18
N ASN A 118 7.77 2.68 7.54
CA ASN A 118 6.45 2.86 8.14
C ASN A 118 5.57 1.64 7.88
N TYR A 119 5.07 1.05 8.96
CA TYR A 119 4.13 -0.07 8.95
C TYR A 119 2.75 0.46 9.27
N ASN A 120 1.75 0.08 8.48
CA ASN A 120 0.36 0.45 8.69
C ASN A 120 -0.35 -0.67 9.44
N VAL A 121 -0.94 -0.36 10.58
CA VAL A 121 -1.85 -1.24 11.30
C VAL A 121 -3.25 -0.76 11.07
N LEU A 122 -4.10 -1.61 10.52
CA LEU A 122 -5.52 -1.35 10.30
C LEU A 122 -6.32 -2.14 11.34
N TYR A 123 -7.12 -1.45 12.13
CA TYR A 123 -7.95 -2.04 13.19
C TYR A 123 -9.38 -2.21 12.70
N TYR A 124 -9.98 -3.34 13.03
CA TYR A 124 -11.32 -3.72 12.60
C TYR A 124 -12.17 -4.15 13.79
N ALA A 125 -13.46 -3.92 13.67
CA ALA A 125 -14.48 -4.49 14.53
C ALA A 125 -15.38 -5.39 13.68
N ALA A 126 -15.53 -6.66 14.09
CA ALA A 126 -16.59 -7.53 13.61
C ALA A 126 -17.85 -7.22 14.39
N LEU A 127 -18.97 -7.06 13.70
CA LEU A 127 -20.24 -6.68 14.27
C LEU A 127 -21.17 -7.88 14.37
N GLN A 128 -22.15 -7.81 15.28
CA GLN A 128 -23.15 -8.86 15.51
C GLN A 128 -24.01 -9.17 14.28
N ASP A 129 -24.09 -8.27 13.31
CA ASP A 129 -24.75 -8.49 12.01
C ASP A 129 -23.88 -9.27 11.00
N GLY A 130 -22.67 -9.66 11.39
CA GLY A 130 -21.68 -10.35 10.56
C GLY A 130 -20.90 -9.45 9.63
N SER A 131 -21.06 -8.12 9.71
CA SER A 131 -20.24 -7.19 8.93
C SER A 131 -18.95 -6.84 9.67
N GLU A 132 -17.91 -6.46 8.92
CA GLU A 132 -16.64 -5.97 9.44
C GLU A 132 -16.46 -4.51 9.06
N LYS A 133 -15.92 -3.71 9.98
CA LYS A 133 -15.63 -2.31 9.75
C LYS A 133 -14.21 -1.97 10.17
N GLN A 134 -13.48 -1.29 9.32
CA GLN A 134 -12.25 -0.63 9.73
C GLN A 134 -12.61 0.54 10.66
N VAL A 135 -12.07 0.51 11.88
CA VAL A 135 -12.42 1.46 12.95
C VAL A 135 -11.29 2.42 13.26
N ALA A 136 -10.04 2.04 12.96
CA ALA A 136 -8.87 2.89 13.18
C ALA A 136 -7.71 2.49 12.26
N GLN A 137 -6.71 3.35 12.22
CA GLN A 137 -5.42 3.11 11.57
C GLN A 137 -4.31 3.70 12.44
N GLN A 138 -3.17 3.00 12.48
CA GLN A 138 -1.96 3.45 13.15
C GLN A 138 -0.76 3.28 12.23
N ILE A 139 0.18 4.23 12.27
CA ILE A 139 1.47 4.11 11.60
C ILE A 139 2.54 3.87 12.67
N ILE A 140 3.33 2.80 12.48
CA ILE A 140 4.44 2.45 13.34
C ILE A 140 5.73 2.58 12.54
N LYS A 141 6.63 3.46 12.96
CA LYS A 141 7.96 3.57 12.38
C LYS A 141 8.83 2.45 12.94
N TYR A 142 9.13 1.45 12.11
CA TYR A 142 9.96 0.31 12.47
C TYR A 142 11.42 0.51 12.10
N ASN A 143 12.31 0.13 13.01
CA ASN A 143 13.75 0.02 12.81
C ASN A 143 14.20 -1.39 13.22
N ASN A 144 14.77 -2.14 12.28
CA ASN A 144 15.21 -3.53 12.50
C ASN A 144 16.55 -3.66 13.27
N GLY A 145 17.13 -2.53 13.70
CA GLY A 145 18.41 -2.52 14.43
C GLY A 145 19.64 -2.77 13.56
N GLN A 146 19.47 -3.01 12.26
CA GLN A 146 20.58 -3.20 11.34
C GLN A 146 21.04 -1.85 10.77
N SER A 147 22.32 -1.74 10.46
CA SER A 147 22.83 -0.58 9.74
C SER A 147 22.23 -0.55 8.34
N ASN A 148 21.67 0.60 7.96
CA ASN A 148 21.25 0.82 6.60
C ASN A 148 22.48 0.80 5.66
N ILE A 149 22.41 0.05 4.56
CA ILE A 149 23.47 -0.06 3.54
C ILE A 149 22.85 0.42 2.22
N ALA A 150 23.60 1.22 1.46
CA ALA A 150 23.10 1.75 0.20
C ALA A 150 22.82 0.63 -0.82
N PRO A 151 21.76 0.78 -1.64
CA PRO A 151 21.49 -0.15 -2.72
C PRO A 151 22.60 -0.17 -3.77
N VAL A 152 22.64 -1.21 -4.58
CA VAL A 152 23.58 -1.37 -5.69
C VAL A 152 22.80 -1.59 -6.97
N ILE A 153 23.14 -0.83 -8.03
CA ILE A 153 22.61 -1.08 -9.37
C ILE A 153 23.69 -1.70 -10.27
N SER A 154 23.23 -2.61 -11.16
CA SER A 154 24.10 -3.39 -12.05
C SER A 154 23.34 -3.79 -13.32
N ASN A 155 24.03 -4.47 -14.25
CA ASN A 155 23.45 -5.11 -15.44
C ASN A 155 22.53 -4.18 -16.24
N LEU A 156 23.03 -2.97 -16.58
CA LEU A 156 22.31 -2.06 -17.45
C LEU A 156 22.21 -2.65 -18.87
N VAL A 157 20.99 -2.87 -19.33
CA VAL A 157 20.64 -3.31 -20.69
C VAL A 157 19.94 -2.16 -21.41
N MET A 158 20.55 -1.66 -22.49
CA MET A 158 20.04 -0.53 -23.24
C MET A 158 20.65 -0.51 -24.65
N PRO A 159 19.89 -0.15 -25.73
CA PRO A 159 20.45 -0.02 -27.07
C PRO A 159 21.47 1.12 -27.17
N ASP A 160 22.45 0.98 -28.07
CA ASP A 160 23.43 2.06 -28.36
C ASP A 160 22.83 3.16 -29.25
N THR A 161 21.84 2.81 -30.07
CA THR A 161 21.19 3.73 -31.04
C THR A 161 19.68 3.48 -31.06
N VAL A 162 18.91 4.55 -31.12
CA VAL A 162 17.46 4.52 -31.27
C VAL A 162 16.99 5.49 -32.38
N GLN A 163 15.85 5.20 -33.00
CA GLN A 163 15.24 6.03 -34.01
C GLN A 163 14.13 6.90 -33.42
N PHE A 164 13.91 8.10 -33.99
CA PHE A 164 12.73 8.88 -33.65
C PHE A 164 11.45 8.07 -33.94
N ASN A 165 10.41 8.25 -33.12
CA ASN A 165 9.14 7.54 -33.14
C ASN A 165 9.21 6.03 -32.91
N GLN A 166 10.38 5.47 -32.64
CA GLN A 166 10.54 4.07 -32.28
C GLN A 166 10.59 3.92 -30.77
N SER A 167 9.74 3.04 -30.24
CA SER A 167 9.80 2.68 -28.80
C SER A 167 10.93 1.69 -28.56
N PHE A 168 11.64 1.87 -27.46
CA PHE A 168 12.67 0.95 -26.97
C PHE A 168 12.54 0.74 -25.46
N THR A 169 12.99 -0.41 -25.01
CA THR A 169 12.98 -0.78 -23.59
C THR A 169 14.41 -0.81 -23.07
N PHE A 170 14.59 -0.43 -21.84
CA PHE A 170 15.87 -0.53 -21.13
C PHE A 170 15.61 -0.97 -19.69
N SER A 171 16.62 -1.62 -19.09
CA SER A 171 16.51 -2.16 -17.75
C SER A 171 17.81 -2.05 -16.97
N VAL A 172 17.69 -2.05 -15.67
CA VAL A 172 18.78 -2.14 -14.72
C VAL A 172 18.38 -3.08 -13.58
N ARG A 173 19.32 -3.91 -13.10
CA ARG A 173 19.10 -4.68 -11.89
C ARG A 173 19.44 -3.82 -10.68
N ALA A 174 18.57 -3.78 -9.69
CA ALA A 174 18.83 -3.19 -8.39
C ALA A 174 18.74 -4.24 -7.28
N SER A 175 19.59 -4.13 -6.29
CA SER A 175 19.61 -4.97 -5.10
C SER A 175 20.00 -4.15 -3.89
N ASP A 176 19.50 -4.54 -2.72
CA ASP A 176 19.82 -3.89 -1.46
C ASP A 176 20.21 -4.95 -0.42
N PRO A 177 21.34 -4.78 0.31
CA PRO A 177 21.73 -5.70 1.37
C PRO A 177 20.73 -5.78 2.53
N ASN A 178 19.91 -4.74 2.74
CA ASN A 178 18.83 -4.73 3.73
C ASN A 178 17.54 -5.39 3.22
N GLY A 179 17.54 -5.85 1.96
CA GLY A 179 16.42 -6.54 1.31
C GLY A 179 15.79 -5.75 0.17
N ALA A 180 15.19 -6.45 -0.80
CA ALA A 180 14.58 -5.82 -1.99
C ALA A 180 13.49 -4.80 -1.63
N ALA A 181 12.77 -5.00 -0.52
CA ALA A 181 11.73 -4.08 -0.06
C ALA A 181 12.29 -2.77 0.55
N ASP A 182 13.60 -2.68 0.80
CA ASP A 182 14.25 -1.44 1.23
C ASP A 182 14.51 -0.49 0.05
N ILE A 183 14.48 -0.97 -1.19
CA ILE A 183 14.58 -0.13 -2.39
C ILE A 183 13.30 0.72 -2.52
N ALA A 184 13.42 2.01 -2.24
CA ALA A 184 12.29 2.94 -2.32
C ALA A 184 11.99 3.37 -3.75
N GLN A 185 13.03 3.53 -4.58
CA GLN A 185 12.89 3.95 -5.97
C GLN A 185 14.12 3.58 -6.79
N VAL A 186 13.91 3.15 -8.03
CA VAL A 186 14.92 3.11 -9.09
C VAL A 186 14.52 4.10 -10.16
N TYR A 187 15.44 4.94 -10.61
CA TYR A 187 15.14 6.03 -11.55
C TYR A 187 16.31 6.30 -12.50
N TYR A 188 16.00 7.00 -13.58
CA TYR A 188 17.02 7.58 -14.45
C TYR A 188 16.84 9.09 -14.59
N GLU A 189 17.94 9.76 -14.90
CA GLU A 189 18.01 11.14 -15.34
C GLU A 189 18.45 11.16 -16.80
N LEU A 190 17.95 12.12 -17.58
CA LEU A 190 18.18 12.18 -19.01
C LEU A 190 18.75 13.54 -19.40
N PHE A 191 19.86 13.52 -20.15
CA PHE A 191 20.55 14.71 -20.60
C PHE A 191 20.61 14.75 -22.12
N LYS A 192 20.34 15.93 -22.70
CA LYS A 192 20.43 16.20 -24.13
C LYS A 192 21.87 16.23 -24.62
N PRO A 193 22.12 16.20 -25.95
CA PRO A 193 23.46 16.35 -26.52
C PRO A 193 24.18 17.64 -26.11
N ASP A 194 23.46 18.71 -25.77
CA ASP A 194 24.01 19.97 -25.27
C ASP A 194 24.33 19.95 -23.76
N GLY A 195 24.10 18.82 -23.07
CA GLY A 195 24.29 18.64 -21.65
C GLY A 195 23.14 19.15 -20.76
N SER A 196 22.09 19.75 -21.32
CA SER A 196 20.93 20.19 -20.55
C SER A 196 20.08 19.00 -20.08
N GLN A 197 19.66 19.03 -18.83
CA GLN A 197 18.83 17.97 -18.23
C GLN A 197 17.38 18.09 -18.68
N ILE A 198 16.74 16.95 -18.94
CA ILE A 198 15.31 16.87 -19.17
C ILE A 198 14.57 16.93 -17.82
N VAL A 199 13.55 17.77 -17.79
CA VAL A 199 12.56 17.83 -16.71
C VAL A 199 11.16 17.70 -17.30
N ASN A 200 10.23 17.08 -16.56
CA ASN A 200 8.84 17.03 -16.99
C ASN A 200 8.12 18.38 -16.73
N SER A 201 6.85 18.49 -17.08
CA SER A 201 6.04 19.70 -16.87
C SER A 201 5.88 20.13 -15.39
N GLN A 202 6.21 19.24 -14.46
CA GLN A 202 6.18 19.48 -13.01
C GLN A 202 7.58 19.81 -12.44
N GLY A 203 8.60 19.94 -13.30
CA GLY A 203 9.99 20.19 -12.87
C GLY A 203 10.72 18.95 -12.35
N ILE A 204 10.19 17.74 -12.55
CA ILE A 204 10.80 16.49 -12.09
C ILE A 204 11.79 16.01 -13.14
N SER A 205 13.04 15.76 -12.71
CA SER A 205 14.13 15.22 -13.56
C SER A 205 14.42 13.74 -13.34
N LYS A 206 13.83 13.13 -12.29
CA LYS A 206 14.01 11.72 -11.94
C LYS A 206 12.83 10.92 -12.47
N PHE A 207 13.10 10.08 -13.47
CA PHE A 207 12.06 9.28 -14.14
C PHE A 207 12.12 7.84 -13.62
N PRO A 208 11.02 7.30 -13.04
CA PRO A 208 11.05 5.99 -12.41
C PRO A 208 11.18 4.86 -13.43
N LEU A 209 11.86 3.78 -13.01
CA LEU A 209 11.76 2.46 -13.60
C LEU A 209 10.84 1.59 -12.72
N SER A 210 10.25 0.57 -13.32
CA SER A 210 9.26 -0.30 -12.67
C SER A 210 9.70 -1.76 -12.68
N ASP A 211 9.41 -2.47 -11.58
CA ASP A 211 9.55 -3.93 -11.41
C ASP A 211 8.15 -4.48 -11.03
N SER A 212 7.19 -4.33 -11.97
CA SER A 212 5.76 -4.61 -11.74
C SER A 212 5.20 -5.78 -12.53
N GLY A 213 6.00 -6.34 -13.46
CA GLY A 213 5.53 -7.35 -14.44
C GLY A 213 4.61 -6.77 -15.52
N ASP A 214 4.57 -5.45 -15.71
CA ASP A 214 3.75 -4.81 -16.74
C ASP A 214 4.55 -4.62 -18.03
N THR A 215 4.45 -5.60 -18.93
CA THR A 215 5.11 -5.55 -20.24
C THR A 215 4.53 -4.49 -21.16
N ALA A 216 3.29 -4.07 -20.98
CA ALA A 216 2.64 -3.08 -21.84
C ALA A 216 3.15 -1.67 -21.56
N SER A 217 3.20 -1.25 -20.30
CA SER A 217 3.55 0.11 -19.89
C SER A 217 5.06 0.29 -19.74
N SER A 218 5.72 -0.58 -18.95
CA SER A 218 7.15 -0.46 -18.63
C SER A 218 8.06 -1.38 -19.45
N GLY A 219 7.50 -2.44 -20.05
CA GLY A 219 8.27 -3.51 -20.69
C GLY A 219 8.84 -4.52 -19.71
N ASP A 220 8.44 -4.45 -18.43
CA ASP A 220 8.86 -5.39 -17.41
C ASP A 220 8.14 -6.73 -17.56
N ALA A 221 8.91 -7.83 -17.54
CA ALA A 221 8.39 -9.16 -17.80
C ALA A 221 7.97 -9.91 -16.53
N THR A 222 8.59 -9.60 -15.39
CA THR A 222 8.41 -10.39 -14.16
C THR A 222 8.47 -9.48 -12.93
N ALA A 223 7.33 -9.35 -12.26
CA ALA A 223 7.24 -8.53 -11.05
C ALA A 223 8.17 -9.03 -9.93
N ASN A 224 8.80 -8.12 -9.23
CA ASN A 224 9.61 -8.36 -8.03
C ASN A 224 10.82 -9.29 -8.26
N ASP A 225 11.42 -9.27 -9.46
CA ASP A 225 12.63 -10.04 -9.75
C ASP A 225 13.92 -9.21 -9.61
N GLY A 226 13.79 -7.94 -9.23
CA GLY A 226 14.88 -6.98 -9.06
C GLY A 226 15.37 -6.37 -10.36
N VAL A 227 14.69 -6.60 -11.49
CA VAL A 227 14.98 -5.97 -12.79
C VAL A 227 13.98 -4.86 -13.03
N TYR A 228 14.45 -3.65 -12.92
CA TYR A 228 13.63 -2.44 -13.10
C TYR A 228 13.71 -1.98 -14.54
N THR A 229 12.57 -1.78 -15.16
CA THR A 229 12.44 -1.55 -16.61
C THR A 229 11.65 -0.27 -16.90
N ASN A 230 11.98 0.39 -18.00
CA ASN A 230 11.15 1.47 -18.55
C ASN A 230 11.13 1.38 -20.08
N LYS A 231 10.05 1.89 -20.68
CA LYS A 231 9.82 1.95 -22.13
C LYS A 231 9.70 3.41 -22.53
N LEU A 232 10.54 3.82 -23.47
CA LEU A 232 10.64 5.21 -23.90
C LEU A 232 10.60 5.31 -25.44
N SER A 233 10.18 6.46 -25.96
CA SER A 233 10.33 6.86 -27.36
C SER A 233 10.67 8.34 -27.45
N PHE A 234 11.42 8.72 -28.47
CA PHE A 234 11.68 10.12 -28.83
C PHE A 234 10.73 10.54 -29.93
N PRO A 235 9.70 11.37 -29.67
CA PRO A 235 8.76 11.77 -30.72
C PRO A 235 9.42 12.76 -31.68
N ALA A 236 9.34 12.49 -32.98
CA ALA A 236 9.75 13.44 -34.01
C ALA A 236 8.83 14.68 -33.97
N GLY A 237 9.41 15.87 -34.14
CA GLY A 237 8.63 17.11 -34.11
C GLY A 237 8.39 17.71 -32.73
N ALA A 238 8.83 17.06 -31.65
CA ALA A 238 8.77 17.61 -30.30
C ALA A 238 9.91 18.59 -29.98
N GLY A 239 10.72 19.00 -30.97
CA GLY A 239 11.88 19.87 -30.77
C GLY A 239 13.05 19.20 -30.06
N LEU A 240 13.05 17.86 -30.02
CA LEU A 240 14.15 17.09 -29.44
C LEU A 240 15.28 16.96 -30.47
N PRO A 241 16.55 17.25 -30.12
CA PRO A 241 17.68 17.16 -31.05
C PRO A 241 18.06 15.70 -31.31
N SER A 242 18.54 15.39 -32.52
CA SER A 242 19.32 14.19 -32.78
C SER A 242 20.70 14.29 -32.12
N GLY A 243 21.37 13.16 -31.92
CA GLY A 243 22.71 13.11 -31.35
C GLY A 243 22.80 12.25 -30.10
N ASP A 244 23.85 12.46 -29.32
CA ASP A 244 24.21 11.60 -28.18
C ASP A 244 23.53 12.08 -26.88
N TRP A 245 22.59 11.29 -26.42
CA TRP A 245 21.87 11.51 -25.17
C TRP A 245 22.49 10.68 -24.04
N VAL A 246 22.60 11.27 -22.86
CA VAL A 246 23.18 10.58 -21.70
C VAL A 246 22.07 10.22 -20.70
N PHE A 247 22.01 8.93 -20.37
CA PHE A 247 21.17 8.40 -19.30
C PHE A 247 22.03 8.11 -18.08
N LYS A 248 21.60 8.54 -16.91
CA LYS A 248 22.22 8.24 -15.61
C LYS A 248 21.20 7.54 -14.73
N PHE A 249 21.58 6.39 -14.18
CA PHE A 249 20.71 5.52 -13.41
C PHE A 249 21.14 5.48 -11.96
N HIS A 250 20.16 5.46 -11.07
CA HIS A 250 20.34 5.37 -9.63
C HIS A 250 19.22 4.56 -8.99
N ALA A 251 19.49 4.02 -7.79
CA ALA A 251 18.49 3.55 -6.85
C ALA A 251 18.64 4.32 -5.54
N VAL A 252 17.54 4.47 -4.80
CA VAL A 252 17.50 5.05 -3.46
C VAL A 252 16.72 4.12 -2.55
N ASP A 253 17.24 3.91 -1.33
CA ASP A 253 16.57 3.09 -0.32
C ASP A 253 15.59 3.90 0.54
N ALA A 254 14.85 3.22 1.41
CA ALA A 254 13.90 3.82 2.34
C ALA A 254 14.57 4.74 3.37
N GLY A 255 15.88 4.55 3.63
CA GLY A 255 16.70 5.39 4.48
C GLY A 255 17.35 6.57 3.74
N SER A 256 17.03 6.77 2.44
CA SER A 256 17.53 7.84 1.56
C SER A 256 19.00 7.72 1.19
N LYS A 257 19.61 6.53 1.27
CA LYS A 257 20.94 6.29 0.71
C LYS A 257 20.87 6.03 -0.78
N LEU A 258 21.82 6.60 -1.49
CA LEU A 258 21.93 6.53 -2.95
C LEU A 258 22.88 5.40 -3.35
N SER A 259 22.52 4.66 -4.41
CA SER A 259 23.38 3.64 -5.04
C SER A 259 24.60 4.24 -5.74
N ASN A 260 25.45 3.36 -6.28
CA ASN A 260 26.35 3.72 -7.37
C ASN A 260 25.56 4.26 -8.57
N GLU A 261 26.24 5.05 -9.43
CA GLU A 261 25.70 5.50 -10.73
C GLU A 261 26.08 4.52 -11.84
N LEU A 262 25.13 4.20 -12.73
CA LEU A 262 25.42 3.68 -14.07
C LEU A 262 25.07 4.74 -15.11
N SER A 263 25.92 4.89 -16.13
CA SER A 263 25.69 5.87 -17.19
C SER A 263 25.80 5.21 -18.56
N LYS A 264 24.95 5.63 -19.49
CA LYS A 264 24.95 5.15 -20.89
C LYS A 264 24.65 6.29 -21.84
N THR A 265 25.47 6.41 -22.86
CA THR A 265 25.20 7.29 -24.00
C THR A 265 24.45 6.51 -25.07
N VAL A 266 23.37 7.11 -25.59
CA VAL A 266 22.51 6.56 -26.64
C VAL A 266 22.40 7.57 -27.77
N THR A 267 22.73 7.15 -28.99
CA THR A 267 22.60 8.01 -30.18
C THR A 267 21.16 7.97 -30.70
N VAL A 268 20.50 9.12 -30.73
CA VAL A 268 19.14 9.32 -31.30
C VAL A 268 19.27 9.83 -32.73
N LYS A 269 18.64 9.13 -33.72
CA LYS A 269 18.70 9.44 -35.18
C LYS A 269 17.32 9.64 -35.75
#